data_ad5091073a377b14504a62133cc4da32
#
_entry.id   ad5091073a377b14504a62133cc4da32
#
_cell.length_a   1.000
_cell.length_b   1.000
_cell.length_c   1.000
_cell.angle_alpha   90.00
_cell.angle_beta   90.00
_cell.angle_gamma   90.00
#
_symmetry.space_group_name_H-M   'P 1'
#
loop_
_entity.id
_entity.type
_entity.pdbx_description
1 polymer ?
#
loop_
_entity_poly.entity_id
_entity_poly.type
_entity_poly.pdbx_seq_one_letter_code
_entity_poly.pdbx_strand_id
1 'polypeptide(L)'
;MARATFLAAMLAACAPAPDFLAVGATAEHAPRVEPSRPPSALADVASTEPPPPRWELAEQLRRLHPASPRTPSEHLTGQLDGEILADEGAAAYPALGPLRLISPGATLVERLLPRGAPELTAYFAMVKRPPGYDPAGGDWEYLVLDASGRIEQRGRLPLCARCHADAPHDHLFGTGR
;
A
#
# COMPACT_ATOMS: atom_id res chain seq x y z
N MET A 1 -18.63 -21.25 47.74
CA MET A 1 -19.94 -21.12 47.07
C MET A 1 -19.67 -21.09 45.58
N ALA A 2 -20.00 -22.19 44.92
CA ALA A 2 -19.82 -22.43 43.48
C ALA A 2 -20.95 -21.77 42.70
N ARG A 3 -20.68 -21.17 41.57
CA ARG A 3 -21.66 -20.99 40.48
C ARG A 3 -21.04 -21.35 39.16
N ALA A 4 -21.67 -22.34 38.59
CA ALA A 4 -21.39 -23.03 37.35
C ALA A 4 -21.84 -22.22 36.10
N THR A 5 -21.08 -22.35 35.02
CA THR A 5 -21.43 -22.82 33.68
C THR A 5 -22.63 -22.19 32.97
N PHE A 6 -22.40 -21.66 31.76
CA PHE A 6 -23.23 -22.02 30.60
C PHE A 6 -22.40 -21.87 29.30
N LEU A 7 -22.04 -23.01 28.75
CA LEU A 7 -21.49 -23.19 27.42
C LEU A 7 -22.68 -23.35 26.46
N ALA A 8 -22.90 -22.43 25.54
CA ALA A 8 -23.88 -22.56 24.45
C ALA A 8 -23.16 -22.80 23.15
N ALA A 9 -23.11 -24.05 22.71
CA ALA A 9 -22.70 -24.47 21.37
C ALA A 9 -23.82 -24.14 20.38
N MET A 10 -23.55 -23.29 19.37
CA MET A 10 -24.39 -23.14 18.18
C MET A 10 -23.80 -23.97 17.06
N LEU A 11 -24.44 -25.10 16.79
CA LEU A 11 -24.31 -25.89 15.58
C LEU A 11 -25.05 -25.17 14.45
N ALA A 12 -24.32 -24.65 13.45
CA ALA A 12 -24.90 -24.22 12.20
C ALA A 12 -24.94 -25.39 11.23
N ALA A 13 -26.15 -25.80 10.86
CA ALA A 13 -26.42 -26.85 9.89
C ALA A 13 -26.12 -26.38 8.47
N CYS A 14 -25.28 -27.12 7.76
CA CYS A 14 -25.14 -27.03 6.31
C CYS A 14 -26.38 -27.63 5.64
N ALA A 15 -27.11 -26.81 4.86
CA ALA A 15 -28.15 -27.29 3.97
C ALA A 15 -27.52 -27.62 2.60
N PRO A 16 -27.89 -28.73 1.95
CA PRO A 16 -27.44 -29.08 0.60
C PRO A 16 -28.14 -28.21 -0.46
N ALA A 17 -27.37 -27.82 -1.49
CA ALA A 17 -27.86 -27.10 -2.65
C ALA A 17 -28.78 -27.99 -3.52
N PRO A 18 -29.83 -27.45 -4.18
CA PRO A 18 -30.71 -28.21 -5.07
C PRO A 18 -30.01 -28.52 -6.38
N ASP A 19 -30.14 -29.80 -6.80
CA ASP A 19 -29.79 -30.32 -8.12
C ASP A 19 -30.59 -29.64 -9.22
N PHE A 20 -29.93 -28.90 -10.11
CA PHE A 20 -30.51 -28.44 -11.36
C PHE A 20 -30.41 -29.54 -12.40
N LEU A 21 -31.56 -30.16 -12.70
CA LEU A 21 -31.75 -31.13 -13.80
C LEU A 21 -31.34 -30.48 -15.13
N ALA A 22 -30.42 -31.15 -15.82
CA ALA A 22 -30.00 -30.80 -17.16
C ALA A 22 -31.15 -31.06 -18.17
N VAL A 23 -31.69 -29.98 -18.72
CA VAL A 23 -32.55 -30.05 -19.90
C VAL A 23 -31.65 -30.08 -21.13
N GLY A 24 -31.67 -31.19 -21.84
CA GLY A 24 -30.97 -31.36 -23.11
C GLY A 24 -31.49 -30.39 -24.17
N ALA A 25 -30.62 -29.48 -24.63
CA ALA A 25 -30.84 -28.67 -25.84
C ALA A 25 -29.99 -29.23 -26.97
N THR A 26 -30.67 -29.65 -28.02
CA THR A 26 -30.10 -30.06 -29.32
C THR A 26 -29.28 -28.91 -29.90
N ALA A 27 -28.02 -29.22 -30.22
CA ALA A 27 -27.10 -28.27 -30.85
C ALA A 27 -27.53 -28.02 -32.31
N GLU A 28 -28.18 -26.90 -32.54
CA GLU A 28 -28.37 -26.33 -33.88
C GLU A 28 -27.08 -25.59 -34.26
N HIS A 29 -26.51 -25.98 -35.38
CA HIS A 29 -25.24 -25.52 -35.90
C HIS A 29 -25.36 -24.06 -36.40
N ALA A 30 -25.10 -23.09 -35.56
CA ALA A 30 -24.98 -21.68 -35.93
C ALA A 30 -23.62 -21.43 -36.61
N PRO A 31 -23.56 -20.62 -37.68
CA PRO A 31 -22.31 -20.33 -38.37
C PRO A 31 -21.36 -19.60 -37.41
N ARG A 32 -20.12 -20.10 -37.35
CA ARG A 32 -19.03 -19.56 -36.56
C ARG A 32 -18.69 -18.17 -37.12
N VAL A 33 -19.19 -17.11 -36.48
CA VAL A 33 -18.73 -15.74 -36.73
C VAL A 33 -17.32 -15.62 -36.10
N GLU A 34 -16.32 -15.53 -36.95
CA GLU A 34 -14.96 -15.21 -36.52
C GLU A 34 -14.98 -13.89 -35.79
N PRO A 35 -14.47 -13.81 -34.54
CA PRO A 35 -14.38 -12.52 -33.86
C PRO A 35 -13.40 -11.63 -34.63
N SER A 36 -13.93 -10.57 -35.25
CA SER A 36 -13.12 -9.52 -35.87
C SER A 36 -12.12 -9.02 -34.84
N ARG A 37 -10.83 -9.25 -35.12
CA ARG A 37 -9.72 -8.76 -34.31
C ARG A 37 -9.89 -7.23 -34.18
N PRO A 38 -10.03 -6.69 -32.96
CA PRO A 38 -10.08 -5.25 -32.79
C PRO A 38 -8.78 -4.65 -33.37
N PRO A 39 -8.82 -3.49 -34.03
CA PRO A 39 -7.62 -2.86 -34.56
C PRO A 39 -6.66 -2.60 -33.41
N SER A 40 -5.46 -3.17 -33.50
CA SER A 40 -4.32 -2.86 -32.62
C SER A 40 -3.85 -1.42 -32.91
N ALA A 41 -4.60 -0.47 -32.42
CA ALA A 41 -4.26 0.95 -32.42
C ALA A 41 -4.42 1.51 -31.00
N LEU A 42 -3.83 0.81 -30.02
CA LEU A 42 -3.28 1.51 -28.88
C LEU A 42 -1.89 1.95 -29.33
N ALA A 43 -1.86 3.06 -30.10
CA ALA A 43 -0.64 3.81 -30.25
C ALA A 43 -0.13 4.07 -28.84
N ASP A 44 1.10 3.64 -28.58
CA ASP A 44 1.90 4.09 -27.44
C ASP A 44 1.80 5.62 -27.43
N VAL A 45 0.88 6.14 -26.62
CA VAL A 45 0.95 7.52 -26.17
C VAL A 45 2.16 7.53 -25.26
N ALA A 46 3.31 7.76 -25.83
CA ALA A 46 4.54 7.99 -25.10
C ALA A 46 4.20 9.06 -24.06
N SER A 47 4.19 8.64 -22.80
CA SER A 47 3.92 9.52 -21.68
C SER A 47 4.93 10.65 -21.76
N THR A 48 4.48 11.86 -22.07
CA THR A 48 5.30 13.08 -22.14
C THR A 48 5.71 13.57 -20.74
N GLU A 49 5.40 12.80 -19.72
CA GLU A 49 5.82 13.10 -18.35
C GLU A 49 7.34 12.92 -18.24
N PRO A 50 8.08 13.95 -17.79
CA PRO A 50 9.51 13.82 -17.60
C PRO A 50 9.81 12.66 -16.64
N PRO A 51 10.92 11.93 -16.85
CA PRO A 51 11.27 10.82 -15.98
C PRO A 51 11.34 11.31 -14.53
N PRO A 52 10.89 10.50 -13.58
CA PRO A 52 10.93 10.89 -12.18
C PRO A 52 12.37 11.18 -11.76
N PRO A 53 12.61 12.20 -10.91
CA PRO A 53 13.95 12.53 -10.47
C PRO A 53 14.63 11.31 -9.85
N ARG A 54 15.95 11.23 -10.04
CA ARG A 54 16.77 10.18 -9.45
C ARG A 54 16.58 10.17 -7.92
N TRP A 55 16.34 8.99 -7.39
CA TRP A 55 16.18 8.78 -5.95
C TRP A 55 16.94 7.51 -5.56
N GLU A 56 17.86 7.64 -4.62
CA GLU A 56 18.67 6.52 -4.15
C GLU A 56 18.62 6.45 -2.62
N LEU A 57 18.29 5.28 -2.08
CA LEU A 57 18.14 5.06 -0.64
C LEU A 57 19.40 5.48 0.14
N ALA A 58 20.59 5.07 -0.30
CA ALA A 58 21.84 5.40 0.39
C ALA A 58 22.09 6.92 0.51
N GLU A 59 21.62 7.70 -0.46
CA GLU A 59 21.68 9.16 -0.40
C GLU A 59 20.64 9.70 0.59
N GLN A 60 19.42 9.16 0.57
CA GLN A 60 18.37 9.59 1.49
C GLN A 60 18.75 9.29 2.95
N LEU A 61 19.23 8.07 3.23
CA LEU A 61 19.59 7.65 4.59
C LEU A 61 20.61 8.57 5.28
N ARG A 62 21.44 9.30 4.53
CA ARG A 62 22.36 10.29 5.11
C ARG A 62 21.68 11.52 5.68
N ARG A 63 20.43 11.79 5.28
CA ARG A 63 19.64 12.97 5.68
C ARG A 63 18.48 12.62 6.60
N LEU A 64 18.23 11.33 6.79
CA LEU A 64 17.10 10.83 7.59
C LEU A 64 17.53 10.62 9.04
N HIS A 65 16.62 10.95 9.94
CA HIS A 65 16.76 10.75 11.37
C HIS A 65 15.61 9.90 11.91
N PRO A 66 15.79 9.09 12.98
CA PRO A 66 14.72 8.37 13.61
C PRO A 66 13.56 9.28 13.99
N ALA A 67 12.36 8.98 13.51
CA ALA A 67 11.15 9.75 13.75
C ALA A 67 10.12 8.97 14.58
N SER A 68 10.22 7.63 14.63
CA SER A 68 9.45 6.80 15.55
C SER A 68 10.32 5.68 16.12
N PRO A 69 9.98 5.17 17.33
CA PRO A 69 10.57 3.92 17.79
C PRO A 69 10.10 2.76 16.92
N ARG A 70 10.80 1.63 17.02
CA ARG A 70 10.37 0.37 16.41
C ARG A 70 9.06 -0.09 17.05
N THR A 71 8.03 -0.28 16.24
CA THR A 71 6.69 -0.72 16.64
C THR A 71 6.12 -1.71 15.63
N PRO A 72 5.08 -2.51 15.95
CA PRO A 72 4.39 -3.31 14.95
C PRO A 72 3.95 -2.47 13.75
N SER A 73 4.26 -2.95 12.55
CA SER A 73 3.85 -2.34 11.29
C SER A 73 2.64 -3.09 10.71
N GLU A 74 1.71 -2.36 10.11
CA GLU A 74 0.59 -2.95 9.36
C GLU A 74 0.99 -3.40 7.94
N HIS A 75 2.17 -3.00 7.48
CA HIS A 75 2.68 -3.45 6.19
C HIS A 75 3.00 -4.94 6.20
N LEU A 76 2.97 -5.55 5.00
CA LEU A 76 3.26 -6.97 4.79
C LEU A 76 2.50 -7.88 5.78
N THR A 77 1.16 -7.66 5.87
CA THR A 77 0.25 -8.47 6.71
C THR A 77 0.46 -8.35 8.22
N GLY A 78 1.10 -7.28 8.70
CA GLY A 78 1.27 -7.00 10.13
C GLY A 78 2.23 -7.95 10.86
N GLN A 79 3.09 -8.68 10.14
CA GLN A 79 4.02 -9.65 10.74
C GLN A 79 5.39 -9.05 11.08
N LEU A 80 5.64 -7.83 10.64
CA LEU A 80 6.88 -7.12 10.83
C LEU A 80 6.74 -5.99 11.85
N ASP A 81 7.87 -5.51 12.33
CA ASP A 81 7.97 -4.22 12.99
C ASP A 81 8.45 -3.18 11.99
N GLY A 82 8.00 -1.93 12.16
CA GLY A 82 8.43 -0.76 11.42
C GLY A 82 9.20 0.23 12.29
N GLU A 83 10.19 0.87 11.71
CA GLU A 83 10.93 1.99 12.27
C GLU A 83 10.93 3.11 11.25
N ILE A 84 10.36 4.27 11.59
CA ILE A 84 10.23 5.40 10.66
C ILE A 84 11.43 6.33 10.81
N LEU A 85 12.02 6.66 9.66
CA LEU A 85 13.02 7.69 9.50
C LEU A 85 12.42 8.85 8.71
N ALA A 86 12.76 10.09 9.04
CA ALA A 86 12.27 11.29 8.39
C ALA A 86 13.40 12.28 8.14
N ASP A 87 13.32 13.07 7.07
CA ASP A 87 14.18 14.23 6.86
C ASP A 87 13.61 15.50 7.54
N GLU A 88 14.33 16.61 7.43
CA GLU A 88 13.90 17.90 8.01
C GLU A 88 12.55 18.36 7.45
N GLY A 89 12.25 18.10 6.17
CA GLY A 89 10.98 18.44 5.56
C GLY A 89 9.79 17.71 6.18
N ALA A 90 10.03 16.52 6.72
CA ALA A 90 9.08 15.70 7.42
C ALA A 90 9.22 15.74 8.95
N ALA A 91 9.95 16.68 9.52
CA ALA A 91 10.19 16.79 10.98
C ALA A 91 8.90 16.94 11.81
N ALA A 92 7.78 17.32 11.19
CA ALA A 92 6.48 17.34 11.87
C ALA A 92 5.92 15.95 12.18
N TYR A 93 6.33 14.91 11.45
CA TYR A 93 6.02 13.54 11.77
C TYR A 93 6.78 13.09 13.04
N PRO A 94 6.22 12.36 13.97
CA PRO A 94 4.89 11.74 13.97
C PRO A 94 3.75 12.58 14.60
N ALA A 95 4.03 13.80 15.02
CA ALA A 95 3.07 14.65 15.74
C ALA A 95 2.29 15.58 14.77
N LEU A 96 1.78 15.04 13.69
CA LEU A 96 0.95 15.76 12.74
C LEU A 96 -0.41 16.12 13.32
N GLY A 97 -0.95 17.25 12.88
CA GLY A 97 -2.30 17.70 13.21
C GLY A 97 -3.04 18.16 11.95
N PRO A 98 -4.34 18.45 12.05
CA PRO A 98 -5.22 18.69 10.89
C PRO A 98 -4.83 19.87 10.00
N LEU A 99 -4.01 20.80 10.52
CA LEU A 99 -3.57 21.99 9.78
C LEU A 99 -2.09 21.93 9.40
N ARG A 100 -1.41 20.82 9.64
CA ARG A 100 0.02 20.70 9.38
C ARG A 100 0.28 19.68 8.28
N LEU A 101 0.57 20.18 7.08
CA LEU A 101 0.97 19.39 5.93
C LEU A 101 2.50 19.27 5.88
N ILE A 102 2.95 18.15 5.35
CA ILE A 102 4.36 17.92 5.04
C ILE A 102 4.76 18.74 3.80
N SER A 103 5.92 19.34 3.82
CA SER A 103 6.41 20.19 2.73
C SER A 103 6.83 19.38 1.50
N PRO A 104 6.61 19.88 0.27
CA PRO A 104 7.15 19.25 -0.92
C PRO A 104 8.66 19.02 -0.84
N GLY A 105 9.11 17.85 -1.30
CA GLY A 105 10.50 17.41 -1.21
C GLY A 105 10.82 16.56 0.02
N ALA A 106 9.96 16.57 1.03
CA ALA A 106 10.14 15.78 2.24
C ALA A 106 10.09 14.28 1.97
N THR A 107 10.84 13.51 2.74
CA THR A 107 10.98 12.06 2.62
C THR A 107 10.78 11.39 3.98
N LEU A 108 9.95 10.33 3.96
CA LEU A 108 9.79 9.38 5.05
C LEU A 108 10.20 8.00 4.54
N VAL A 109 10.92 7.24 5.37
CA VAL A 109 11.30 5.86 5.06
C VAL A 109 10.99 4.98 6.25
N GLU A 110 10.19 3.94 6.03
CA GLU A 110 9.99 2.87 6.99
C GLU A 110 10.96 1.73 6.70
N ARG A 111 11.69 1.31 7.72
CA ARG A 111 12.49 0.09 7.74
C ARG A 111 11.62 -1.03 8.29
N LEU A 112 11.45 -2.11 7.54
CA LEU A 112 10.65 -3.26 7.93
C LEU A 112 11.57 -4.41 8.40
N LEU A 113 11.36 -4.87 9.62
CA LEU A 113 12.20 -5.88 10.26
C LEU A 113 11.31 -7.00 10.84
N PRO A 114 11.71 -8.27 10.77
CA PRO A 114 11.01 -9.34 11.47
C PRO A 114 10.95 -9.07 12.97
N ARG A 115 9.86 -9.45 13.61
CA ARG A 115 9.71 -9.26 15.06
C ARG A 115 10.82 -9.95 15.83
N GLY A 116 11.49 -9.19 16.70
CA GLY A 116 12.55 -9.70 17.56
C GLY A 116 13.88 -9.99 16.85
N ALA A 117 14.02 -9.65 15.56
CA ALA A 117 15.24 -9.84 14.79
C ALA A 117 15.77 -8.52 14.23
N PRO A 118 17.09 -8.35 14.07
CA PRO A 118 17.69 -7.12 13.56
C PRO A 118 17.75 -7.06 12.03
N GLU A 119 17.53 -8.18 11.33
CA GLU A 119 17.66 -8.29 9.89
C GLU A 119 16.59 -7.46 9.19
N LEU A 120 17.02 -6.68 8.22
CA LEU A 120 16.10 -5.87 7.41
C LEU A 120 15.43 -6.74 6.36
N THR A 121 14.11 -6.57 6.21
CA THR A 121 13.31 -7.26 5.18
C THR A 121 13.11 -6.38 3.95
N ALA A 122 12.73 -5.12 4.15
CA ALA A 122 12.41 -4.18 3.08
C ALA A 122 12.47 -2.74 3.58
N TYR A 123 12.39 -1.80 2.63
CA TYR A 123 12.09 -0.41 2.92
C TYR A 123 10.82 0.01 2.16
N PHE A 124 9.99 0.79 2.82
CA PHE A 124 8.91 1.51 2.18
C PHE A 124 9.15 3.00 2.35
N ALA A 125 9.06 3.75 1.26
CA ALA A 125 9.31 5.18 1.31
C ALA A 125 8.14 5.98 0.74
N MET A 126 7.95 7.17 1.29
CA MET A 126 7.03 8.19 0.80
C MET A 126 7.80 9.47 0.55
N VAL A 127 7.62 10.04 -0.64
CA VAL A 127 8.24 11.31 -1.03
C VAL A 127 7.14 12.30 -1.39
N LYS A 128 7.11 13.44 -0.70
CA LYS A 128 6.16 14.51 -0.98
C LYS A 128 6.55 15.20 -2.28
N ARG A 129 5.71 15.09 -3.29
CA ARG A 129 5.94 15.70 -4.60
C ARG A 129 5.36 17.12 -4.63
N PRO A 130 5.73 17.94 -5.62
CA PRO A 130 5.09 19.22 -5.83
C PRO A 130 3.58 19.08 -6.00
N PRO A 131 2.80 20.11 -5.62
CA PRO A 131 1.34 20.12 -5.80
C PRO A 131 0.94 19.79 -7.24
N GLY A 132 -0.08 18.93 -7.39
CA GLY A 132 -0.60 18.46 -8.67
C GLY A 132 -0.03 17.13 -9.13
N TYR A 133 0.93 16.53 -8.41
CA TYR A 133 1.40 15.18 -8.71
C TYR A 133 0.30 14.13 -8.52
N ASP A 134 -0.36 14.14 -7.38
CA ASP A 134 -1.50 13.28 -7.04
C ASP A 134 -2.39 13.99 -6.00
N PRO A 135 -3.20 14.99 -6.40
CA PRO A 135 -3.98 15.79 -5.47
C PRO A 135 -4.92 14.99 -4.58
N ALA A 136 -5.45 13.87 -5.10
CA ALA A 136 -6.34 12.98 -4.34
C ALA A 136 -5.58 12.16 -3.28
N GLY A 137 -4.31 11.83 -3.55
CA GLY A 137 -3.41 11.11 -2.66
C GLY A 137 -2.46 12.02 -1.88
N GLY A 138 -2.77 13.32 -1.78
CA GLY A 138 -1.94 14.27 -1.03
C GLY A 138 -0.57 14.52 -1.66
N ASP A 139 -0.43 14.33 -2.94
CA ASP A 139 0.82 14.48 -3.71
C ASP A 139 1.97 13.58 -3.21
N TRP A 140 1.63 12.41 -2.67
CA TRP A 140 2.62 11.44 -2.25
C TRP A 140 3.03 10.48 -3.38
N GLU A 141 4.34 10.32 -3.57
CA GLU A 141 4.96 9.24 -4.33
C GLU A 141 5.39 8.13 -3.38
N TYR A 142 5.04 6.89 -3.71
CA TYR A 142 5.38 5.71 -2.93
C TYR A 142 6.51 4.94 -3.59
N LEU A 143 7.40 4.37 -2.77
CA LEU A 143 8.47 3.49 -3.22
C LEU A 143 8.49 2.22 -2.36
N VAL A 144 8.63 1.09 -3.02
CA VAL A 144 8.88 -0.22 -2.38
C VAL A 144 10.28 -0.64 -2.78
N LEU A 145 11.11 -0.95 -1.79
CA LEU A 145 12.51 -1.35 -2.00
C LEU A 145 12.79 -2.66 -1.27
N ASP A 146 13.65 -3.48 -1.86
CA ASP A 146 14.16 -4.68 -1.19
C ASP A 146 15.15 -4.32 -0.07
N ALA A 147 15.64 -5.32 0.65
CA ALA A 147 16.59 -5.15 1.75
C ALA A 147 17.94 -4.54 1.30
N SER A 148 18.29 -4.64 0.01
CA SER A 148 19.50 -4.03 -0.54
C SER A 148 19.31 -2.54 -0.88
N GLY A 149 18.07 -2.04 -0.85
CA GLY A 149 17.71 -0.68 -1.23
C GLY A 149 17.44 -0.49 -2.73
N ARG A 150 17.30 -1.59 -3.48
CA ARG A 150 16.90 -1.54 -4.89
C ARG A 150 15.40 -1.27 -4.98
N ILE A 151 15.01 -0.28 -5.77
CA ILE A 151 13.62 0.06 -6.01
C ILE A 151 12.95 -1.04 -6.84
N GLU A 152 11.90 -1.63 -6.30
CA GLU A 152 11.06 -2.63 -6.97
C GLU A 152 9.79 -2.02 -7.56
N GLN A 153 9.21 -1.04 -6.87
CA GLN A 153 8.05 -0.30 -7.34
C GLN A 153 8.19 1.17 -6.97
N ARG A 154 7.68 2.06 -7.83
CA ARG A 154 7.71 3.50 -7.60
C ARG A 154 6.55 4.19 -8.31
N GLY A 155 5.96 5.20 -7.70
CA GLY A 155 4.92 6.04 -8.28
C GLY A 155 3.70 6.21 -7.38
N ARG A 156 2.54 6.45 -8.01
CA ARG A 156 1.23 6.54 -7.34
C ARG A 156 0.65 5.14 -7.09
N LEU A 157 1.34 4.31 -6.33
CA LEU A 157 0.99 2.90 -6.15
C LEU A 157 -0.42 2.74 -5.55
N PRO A 158 -1.41 2.16 -6.28
CA PRO A 158 -2.81 2.18 -5.85
C PRO A 158 -3.06 1.48 -4.51
N LEU A 159 -2.29 0.42 -4.21
CA LEU A 159 -2.41 -0.29 -2.94
C LEU A 159 -1.97 0.59 -1.77
N CYS A 160 -0.85 1.29 -1.92
CA CYS A 160 -0.34 2.21 -0.91
C CYS A 160 -1.29 3.40 -0.71
N ALA A 161 -1.66 4.06 -1.80
CA ALA A 161 -2.54 5.23 -1.79
C ALA A 161 -3.89 4.94 -1.13
N ARG A 162 -4.49 3.77 -1.41
CA ARG A 162 -5.78 3.37 -0.82
C ARG A 162 -5.69 3.23 0.70
N CYS A 163 -4.63 2.58 1.21
CA CYS A 163 -4.46 2.42 2.65
C CYS A 163 -4.17 3.77 3.31
N HIS A 164 -3.27 4.56 2.73
CA HIS A 164 -2.88 5.88 3.24
C HIS A 164 -4.00 6.93 3.15
N ALA A 165 -5.02 6.73 2.30
CA ALA A 165 -6.20 7.60 2.24
C ALA A 165 -7.00 7.61 3.57
N ASP A 166 -6.92 6.53 4.36
CA ASP A 166 -7.60 6.42 5.66
C ASP A 166 -6.81 7.08 6.80
N ALA A 167 -5.58 7.54 6.53
CA ALA A 167 -4.75 8.18 7.55
C ALA A 167 -5.29 9.58 7.90
N PRO A 168 -5.25 9.97 9.20
CA PRO A 168 -5.96 11.15 9.70
C PRO A 168 -5.38 12.48 9.24
N HIS A 169 -4.09 12.55 8.92
CA HIS A 169 -3.40 13.80 8.61
C HIS A 169 -2.39 13.62 7.48
N ASP A 170 -2.60 14.35 6.39
CA ASP A 170 -1.73 14.38 5.22
C ASP A 170 -1.35 12.97 4.70
N HIS A 171 -2.30 12.02 4.73
CA HIS A 171 -2.11 10.63 4.34
C HIS A 171 -1.03 9.88 5.16
N LEU A 172 -0.77 10.30 6.40
CA LEU A 172 0.22 9.71 7.28
C LEU A 172 -0.41 9.22 8.59
N PHE A 173 -0.03 8.01 8.98
CA PHE A 173 -0.35 7.44 10.27
C PHE A 173 0.71 7.90 11.29
N GLY A 174 0.43 8.98 12.00
CA GLY A 174 1.31 9.45 13.07
C GLY A 174 1.22 8.59 14.33
N THR A 175 2.13 8.81 15.29
CA THR A 175 2.10 8.12 16.60
C THR A 175 1.11 8.73 17.60
N GLY A 176 0.46 9.82 17.25
CA GLY A 176 -0.56 10.48 18.07
C GLY A 176 -1.90 9.76 17.95
N ARG A 177 -2.15 8.80 18.83
CA ARG A 177 -3.50 8.33 19.19
C ARG A 177 -3.98 9.09 20.40
#